data_85f812282708b98e8fc40246e6f34f99
#
_entry.id   85f812282708b98e8fc40246e6f34f99
#
_cell.length_a   1.000
_cell.length_b   1.000
_cell.length_c   1.000
_cell.angle_alpha   90.00
_cell.angle_beta   90.00
_cell.angle_gamma   90.00
#
_symmetry.space_group_name_H-M   'P 1'
#
loop_
_entity.id
_entity.type
_entity.pdbx_description
1 polymer ?
#
loop_
_entity_poly.entity_id
_entity_poly.type
_entity_poly.pdbx_seq_one_letter_code
_entity_poly.pdbx_strand_id
1 'polypeptide(L)'
;MENPQDILRDLALIYIALAHGTDQHLDDAEMDIIARRLQDVQPGVSQGTVLRAVKDALEAYTQDEASTNVEQAVERLRTDVPQSLRRRIVRDLTEIGKADDKFLYAEAAFIGRLVEAWKVNLTDLVDDAAATWSVLTVIAEEDAWTPVHDLVLIYLTLAHGTDETLSRKEVDAITEKVGEWLRNADTETLRRILHDAMAVYQSQEGRTFDEAVASISTTVPAYQRRAILEDLHYIAGADGVLLVEARVLIERVARAWGLSTDIQDPESPADAEHVE
;
A
#
# COMPACT_ATOMS: atom_id res chain seq x y z
N MET A 1 -10.31 -14.05 -28.32
CA MET A 1 -8.86 -13.89 -28.12
C MET A 1 -8.53 -12.52 -28.68
N GLU A 2 -8.25 -11.57 -27.81
CA GLU A 2 -7.85 -10.23 -28.24
C GLU A 2 -6.52 -10.26 -28.99
N ASN A 3 -6.32 -9.23 -29.79
CA ASN A 3 -5.11 -9.06 -30.59
C ASN A 3 -3.90 -8.88 -29.64
N PRO A 4 -2.79 -9.62 -29.82
CA PRO A 4 -1.58 -9.43 -29.03
C PRO A 4 -1.07 -7.99 -28.97
N GLN A 5 -1.43 -7.16 -29.94
CA GLN A 5 -1.08 -5.73 -29.96
C GLN A 5 -1.89 -4.92 -28.95
N ASP A 6 -3.16 -5.28 -28.69
CA ASP A 6 -4.01 -4.59 -27.72
C ASP A 6 -3.51 -4.87 -26.29
N ILE A 7 -3.09 -6.11 -25.99
CA ILE A 7 -2.47 -6.47 -24.70
C ILE A 7 -1.18 -5.67 -24.48
N LEU A 8 -0.32 -5.54 -25.51
CA LEU A 8 0.91 -4.76 -25.38
C LEU A 8 0.65 -3.28 -25.15
N ARG A 9 -0.35 -2.72 -25.82
CA ARG A 9 -0.74 -1.32 -25.62
C ARG A 9 -1.27 -1.08 -24.21
N ASP A 10 -2.13 -1.97 -23.71
CA ASP A 10 -2.69 -1.86 -22.37
C ASP A 10 -1.62 -2.03 -21.30
N LEU A 11 -0.65 -2.92 -21.47
CA LEU A 11 0.51 -3.05 -20.60
C LEU A 11 1.39 -1.80 -20.64
N ALA A 12 1.67 -1.26 -21.83
CA ALA A 12 2.43 -0.03 -21.98
C ALA A 12 1.75 1.12 -21.25
N LEU A 13 0.42 1.22 -21.35
CA LEU A 13 -0.36 2.26 -20.68
C LEU A 13 -0.26 2.17 -19.15
N ILE A 14 -0.28 0.95 -18.58
CA ILE A 14 -0.09 0.73 -17.15
C ILE A 14 1.34 1.11 -16.70
N TYR A 15 2.36 0.74 -17.46
CA TYR A 15 3.75 1.10 -17.14
C TYR A 15 3.98 2.62 -17.22
N ILE A 16 3.42 3.28 -18.26
CA ILE A 16 3.47 4.74 -18.39
C ILE A 16 2.72 5.41 -17.24
N ALA A 17 1.55 4.90 -16.84
CA ALA A 17 0.77 5.46 -15.75
C ALA A 17 1.51 5.35 -14.40
N LEU A 18 2.33 4.32 -14.19
CA LEU A 18 3.21 4.24 -13.04
C LEU A 18 4.34 5.27 -13.14
N ALA A 19 5.13 5.25 -14.20
CA ALA A 19 6.33 6.07 -14.35
C ALA A 19 6.00 7.57 -14.39
N HIS A 20 5.06 7.99 -15.25
CA HIS A 20 4.66 9.39 -15.38
C HIS A 20 3.82 9.91 -14.20
N GLY A 21 3.12 9.02 -13.50
CA GLY A 21 2.24 9.42 -12.38
C GLY A 21 3.00 9.96 -11.17
N THR A 22 4.33 9.85 -11.15
CA THR A 22 5.18 10.18 -10.01
C THR A 22 5.82 11.56 -10.11
N ASP A 23 6.36 11.92 -11.27
CA ASP A 23 7.08 13.20 -11.45
C ASP A 23 6.57 14.02 -12.63
N GLN A 24 5.49 13.57 -13.31
CA GLN A 24 4.90 14.17 -14.50
C GLN A 24 5.88 14.31 -15.68
N HIS A 25 6.93 13.52 -15.66
CA HIS A 25 7.94 13.47 -16.71
C HIS A 25 8.20 12.01 -17.10
N LEU A 26 8.41 11.73 -18.35
CA LEU A 26 8.79 10.43 -18.86
C LEU A 26 10.07 10.62 -19.67
N ASP A 27 11.19 10.14 -19.13
CA ASP A 27 12.46 10.29 -19.81
C ASP A 27 12.77 9.13 -20.78
N ASP A 28 13.84 9.29 -21.59
CA ASP A 28 14.24 8.29 -22.57
C ASP A 28 14.68 6.95 -21.90
N ALA A 29 15.22 7.01 -20.68
CA ALA A 29 15.68 5.83 -19.96
C ALA A 29 14.49 5.00 -19.43
N GLU A 30 13.45 5.66 -18.94
CA GLU A 30 12.18 5.01 -18.51
C GLU A 30 11.48 4.40 -19.70
N MET A 31 11.42 5.10 -20.83
CA MET A 31 10.86 4.56 -22.08
C MET A 31 11.59 3.30 -22.53
N ASP A 32 12.93 3.28 -22.43
CA ASP A 32 13.74 2.10 -22.75
C ASP A 32 13.50 0.93 -21.78
N ILE A 33 13.27 1.21 -20.50
CA ILE A 33 12.92 0.19 -19.50
C ILE A 33 11.55 -0.38 -19.83
N ILE A 34 10.55 0.45 -20.06
CA ILE A 34 9.20 0.03 -20.45
C ILE A 34 9.25 -0.85 -21.71
N ALA A 35 9.95 -0.41 -22.74
CA ALA A 35 10.08 -1.18 -23.99
C ALA A 35 10.72 -2.55 -23.77
N ARG A 36 11.77 -2.64 -22.93
CA ARG A 36 12.39 -3.93 -22.57
C ARG A 36 11.44 -4.84 -21.81
N ARG A 37 10.72 -4.33 -20.82
CA ARG A 37 9.73 -5.12 -20.05
C ARG A 37 8.62 -5.66 -20.94
N LEU A 38 8.11 -4.86 -21.88
CA LEU A 38 7.11 -5.31 -22.86
C LEU A 38 7.66 -6.42 -23.77
N GLN A 39 8.92 -6.30 -24.22
CA GLN A 39 9.58 -7.33 -24.99
C GLN A 39 9.73 -8.65 -24.22
N ASP A 40 10.04 -8.57 -22.92
CA ASP A 40 10.16 -9.73 -22.03
C ASP A 40 8.82 -10.42 -21.77
N VAL A 41 7.73 -9.65 -21.73
CA VAL A 41 6.36 -10.18 -21.54
C VAL A 41 5.88 -10.93 -22.78
N GLN A 42 6.24 -10.47 -23.98
CA GLN A 42 5.91 -11.12 -25.24
C GLN A 42 7.16 -11.41 -26.10
N PRO A 43 7.91 -12.45 -25.78
CA PRO A 43 9.05 -12.87 -26.58
C PRO A 43 8.61 -13.20 -28.01
N GLY A 44 9.26 -12.61 -28.99
CA GLY A 44 8.99 -12.85 -30.43
C GLY A 44 8.23 -11.72 -31.11
N VAL A 45 7.77 -10.71 -30.38
CA VAL A 45 7.25 -9.48 -30.97
C VAL A 45 8.40 -8.59 -31.44
N SER A 46 8.26 -7.97 -32.63
CA SER A 46 9.31 -7.10 -33.17
C SER A 46 9.44 -5.83 -32.33
N GLN A 47 10.67 -5.30 -32.21
CA GLN A 47 10.93 -4.04 -31.52
C GLN A 47 10.06 -2.90 -32.08
N GLY A 48 9.83 -2.87 -33.40
CA GLY A 48 8.95 -1.87 -34.01
C GLY A 48 7.49 -1.96 -33.56
N THR A 49 7.00 -3.15 -33.22
CA THR A 49 5.66 -3.36 -32.66
C THR A 49 5.59 -2.88 -31.22
N VAL A 50 6.61 -3.15 -30.40
CA VAL A 50 6.72 -2.67 -29.02
C VAL A 50 6.74 -1.15 -28.98
N LEU A 51 7.60 -0.50 -29.78
CA LEU A 51 7.69 0.97 -29.85
C LEU A 51 6.38 1.60 -30.30
N ARG A 52 5.65 0.97 -31.20
CA ARG A 52 4.32 1.44 -31.60
C ARG A 52 3.32 1.36 -30.44
N ALA A 53 3.29 0.22 -29.73
CA ALA A 53 2.44 0.06 -28.57
C ALA A 53 2.71 1.09 -27.48
N VAL A 54 3.99 1.40 -27.21
CA VAL A 54 4.40 2.46 -26.26
C VAL A 54 3.92 3.83 -26.74
N LYS A 55 4.08 4.16 -28.01
CA LYS A 55 3.61 5.43 -28.59
C LYS A 55 2.09 5.56 -28.50
N ASP A 56 1.35 4.53 -28.89
CA ASP A 56 -0.11 4.53 -28.86
C ASP A 56 -0.64 4.64 -27.40
N ALA A 57 0.07 4.03 -26.45
CA ALA A 57 -0.23 4.14 -25.03
C ALA A 57 0.05 5.55 -24.48
N LEU A 58 1.17 6.16 -24.88
CA LEU A 58 1.51 7.54 -24.49
C LEU A 58 0.48 8.54 -25.04
N GLU A 59 0.03 8.37 -26.30
CA GLU A 59 -1.05 9.16 -26.85
C GLU A 59 -2.35 9.01 -26.04
N ALA A 60 -2.71 7.78 -25.66
CA ALA A 60 -3.89 7.51 -24.84
C ALA A 60 -3.77 8.08 -23.41
N TYR A 61 -2.56 8.13 -22.86
CA TYR A 61 -2.29 8.66 -21.52
C TYR A 61 -2.33 10.20 -21.50
N THR A 62 -1.93 10.87 -22.56
CA THR A 62 -1.91 12.33 -22.65
C THR A 62 -3.26 12.97 -23.02
N GLN A 63 -4.29 12.15 -23.29
CA GLN A 63 -5.64 12.63 -23.56
C GLN A 63 -6.40 12.98 -22.28
N ASP A 64 -7.44 13.80 -22.37
CA ASP A 64 -8.28 14.22 -21.23
C ASP A 64 -8.94 13.04 -20.47
N GLU A 65 -8.99 11.85 -21.06
CA GLU A 65 -9.58 10.64 -20.51
C GLU A 65 -8.52 9.63 -19.98
N ALA A 66 -7.31 10.06 -19.69
CA ALA A 66 -6.20 9.19 -19.28
C ALA A 66 -6.56 8.21 -18.14
N SER A 67 -7.21 8.70 -17.08
CA SER A 67 -7.62 7.85 -15.94
C SER A 67 -8.59 6.75 -16.39
N THR A 68 -9.59 7.08 -17.20
CA THR A 68 -10.56 6.13 -17.74
C THR A 68 -9.89 5.11 -18.66
N ASN A 69 -8.91 5.53 -19.48
CA ASN A 69 -8.15 4.64 -20.33
C ASN A 69 -7.33 3.62 -19.53
N VAL A 70 -6.69 4.07 -18.45
CA VAL A 70 -5.94 3.20 -17.52
C VAL A 70 -6.87 2.19 -16.83
N GLU A 71 -8.01 2.63 -16.29
CA GLU A 71 -8.98 1.74 -15.64
C GLU A 71 -9.51 0.67 -16.62
N GLN A 72 -9.80 1.05 -17.85
CA GLN A 72 -10.22 0.11 -18.88
C GLN A 72 -9.11 -0.89 -19.25
N ALA A 73 -7.85 -0.45 -19.32
CA ALA A 73 -6.71 -1.33 -19.56
C ALA A 73 -6.55 -2.34 -18.40
N VAL A 74 -6.68 -1.89 -17.15
CA VAL A 74 -6.64 -2.77 -15.96
C VAL A 74 -7.72 -3.86 -16.05
N GLU A 75 -8.96 -3.49 -16.42
CA GLU A 75 -10.07 -4.45 -16.51
C GLU A 75 -9.90 -5.42 -17.68
N ARG A 76 -9.45 -4.96 -18.86
CA ARG A 76 -9.15 -5.87 -19.99
C ARG A 76 -8.05 -6.85 -19.62
N LEU A 77 -6.93 -6.39 -19.07
CA LEU A 77 -5.84 -7.28 -18.66
C LEU A 77 -6.26 -8.25 -17.54
N ARG A 78 -7.19 -7.86 -16.66
CA ARG A 78 -7.76 -8.77 -15.66
C ARG A 78 -8.43 -9.97 -16.32
N THR A 79 -9.10 -9.74 -17.45
CA THR A 79 -9.89 -10.76 -18.16
C THR A 79 -9.04 -11.57 -19.14
N ASP A 80 -8.13 -10.92 -19.86
CA ASP A 80 -7.49 -11.46 -21.04
C ASP A 80 -6.12 -12.09 -20.79
N VAL A 81 -5.48 -11.76 -19.66
CA VAL A 81 -4.18 -12.35 -19.35
C VAL A 81 -4.26 -13.34 -18.18
N PRO A 82 -3.47 -14.44 -18.23
CA PRO A 82 -3.45 -15.44 -17.17
C PRO A 82 -2.88 -14.87 -15.86
N GLN A 83 -3.30 -15.45 -14.73
CA GLN A 83 -2.86 -15.01 -13.41
C GLN A 83 -1.32 -14.99 -13.24
N SER A 84 -0.61 -15.93 -13.87
CA SER A 84 0.86 -15.95 -13.85
C SER A 84 1.47 -14.70 -14.48
N LEU A 85 0.88 -14.20 -15.58
CA LEU A 85 1.34 -12.98 -16.22
C LEU A 85 0.97 -11.75 -15.40
N ARG A 86 -0.22 -11.68 -14.82
CA ARG A 86 -0.61 -10.59 -13.91
C ARG A 86 0.35 -10.47 -12.73
N ARG A 87 0.75 -11.61 -12.10
CA ARG A 87 1.78 -11.64 -11.06
C ARG A 87 3.12 -11.08 -11.53
N ARG A 88 3.53 -11.46 -12.73
CA ARG A 88 4.78 -10.95 -13.32
C ARG A 88 4.71 -9.43 -13.53
N ILE A 89 3.60 -8.92 -14.07
CA ILE A 89 3.40 -7.49 -14.29
C ILE A 89 3.49 -6.71 -12.95
N VAL A 90 2.83 -7.19 -11.91
CA VAL A 90 2.93 -6.55 -10.56
C VAL A 90 4.37 -6.53 -10.06
N ARG A 91 5.13 -7.61 -10.26
CA ARG A 91 6.56 -7.65 -9.91
C ARG A 91 7.38 -6.64 -10.72
N ASP A 92 7.17 -6.61 -12.04
CA ASP A 92 7.87 -5.67 -12.91
C ASP A 92 7.60 -4.22 -12.54
N LEU A 93 6.33 -3.87 -12.20
CA LEU A 93 5.95 -2.54 -11.71
C LEU A 93 6.64 -2.19 -10.39
N THR A 94 6.71 -3.15 -9.45
CA THR A 94 7.40 -2.96 -8.18
C THR A 94 8.90 -2.73 -8.36
N GLU A 95 9.53 -3.41 -9.34
CA GLU A 95 10.94 -3.20 -9.66
C GLU A 95 11.18 -1.86 -10.34
N ILE A 96 10.26 -1.41 -11.20
CA ILE A 96 10.33 -0.09 -11.83
C ILE A 96 10.22 1.00 -10.77
N GLY A 97 9.22 0.94 -9.90
CA GLY A 97 9.02 1.93 -8.84
C GLY A 97 10.15 1.97 -7.79
N LYS A 98 11.05 0.98 -7.76
CA LYS A 98 12.23 0.97 -6.87
C LYS A 98 13.52 1.38 -7.57
N ALA A 99 13.48 1.65 -8.88
CA ALA A 99 14.70 1.82 -9.69
C ALA A 99 15.50 3.07 -9.31
N ASP A 100 14.88 4.07 -8.75
CA ASP A 100 15.48 5.34 -8.33
C ASP A 100 15.74 5.46 -6.81
N ASP A 101 15.69 4.32 -6.07
CA ASP A 101 15.81 4.23 -4.61
C ASP A 101 14.70 4.98 -3.83
N LYS A 102 13.67 5.48 -4.50
CA LYS A 102 12.53 6.18 -3.92
C LYS A 102 11.23 5.56 -4.42
N PHE A 103 10.65 4.69 -3.64
CA PHE A 103 9.32 4.14 -3.95
C PHE A 103 8.25 5.12 -3.50
N LEU A 104 7.66 5.87 -4.43
CA LEU A 104 6.70 6.92 -4.13
C LEU A 104 5.33 6.35 -3.72
N TYR A 105 4.60 7.10 -2.89
CA TYR A 105 3.27 6.72 -2.44
C TYR A 105 2.30 6.47 -3.60
N ALA A 106 2.33 7.34 -4.61
CA ALA A 106 1.47 7.21 -5.79
C ALA A 106 1.69 5.89 -6.54
N GLU A 107 2.95 5.45 -6.67
CA GLU A 107 3.33 4.18 -7.27
C GLU A 107 2.81 2.99 -6.46
N ALA A 108 3.05 3.00 -5.16
CA ALA A 108 2.59 1.95 -4.28
C ALA A 108 1.07 1.86 -4.23
N ALA A 109 0.36 2.99 -4.20
CA ALA A 109 -1.10 3.03 -4.26
C ALA A 109 -1.64 2.50 -5.60
N PHE A 110 -0.98 2.84 -6.72
CA PHE A 110 -1.33 2.33 -8.03
C PHE A 110 -1.14 0.82 -8.13
N ILE A 111 0.02 0.30 -7.71
CA ILE A 111 0.31 -1.14 -7.67
C ILE A 111 -0.67 -1.86 -6.73
N GLY A 112 -1.00 -1.27 -5.58
CA GLY A 112 -2.00 -1.81 -4.64
C GLY A 112 -3.38 -2.00 -5.29
N ARG A 113 -3.86 -1.02 -6.05
CA ARG A 113 -5.11 -1.14 -6.81
C ARG A 113 -5.06 -2.28 -7.84
N LEU A 114 -3.93 -2.45 -8.54
CA LEU A 114 -3.77 -3.56 -9.50
C LEU A 114 -3.80 -4.92 -8.80
N VAL A 115 -3.11 -5.05 -7.67
CA VAL A 115 -3.11 -6.29 -6.85
C VAL A 115 -4.53 -6.68 -6.45
N GLU A 116 -5.33 -5.72 -5.96
CA GLU A 116 -6.73 -5.95 -5.60
C GLU A 116 -7.60 -6.27 -6.81
N ALA A 117 -7.52 -5.47 -7.87
CA ALA A 117 -8.32 -5.65 -9.09
C ALA A 117 -8.05 -7.02 -9.75
N TRP A 118 -6.79 -7.45 -9.77
CA TRP A 118 -6.37 -8.69 -10.40
C TRP A 118 -6.37 -9.90 -9.47
N LYS A 119 -6.69 -9.71 -8.20
CA LYS A 119 -6.67 -10.74 -7.13
C LYS A 119 -5.33 -11.48 -7.11
N VAL A 120 -4.24 -10.73 -7.22
CA VAL A 120 -2.89 -11.27 -7.14
C VAL A 120 -2.58 -11.54 -5.68
N ASN A 121 -2.22 -12.78 -5.35
CA ASN A 121 -1.77 -13.09 -4.01
C ASN A 121 -0.31 -12.66 -3.86
N LEU A 122 -0.05 -11.70 -2.98
CA LEU A 122 1.29 -11.16 -2.73
C LEU A 122 2.23 -12.18 -2.11
N THR A 123 1.72 -13.16 -1.36
CA THR A 123 2.56 -14.26 -0.83
C THR A 123 3.18 -15.10 -1.94
N ASP A 124 2.55 -15.13 -3.12
CA ASP A 124 3.06 -15.83 -4.29
C ASP A 124 4.14 -15.02 -5.06
N LEU A 125 4.30 -13.73 -4.73
CA LEU A 125 5.34 -12.86 -5.33
C LEU A 125 6.65 -12.91 -4.56
N VAL A 126 6.66 -13.63 -3.44
CA VAL A 126 7.71 -13.56 -2.46
C VAL A 126 8.54 -14.82 -2.42
N ASP A 127 9.78 -14.72 -2.90
CA ASP A 127 10.89 -15.43 -2.22
C ASP A 127 11.62 -14.48 -1.24
N ASP A 128 11.44 -13.15 -1.35
CA ASP A 128 12.08 -12.18 -0.45
C ASP A 128 11.39 -10.80 -0.37
N ALA A 129 10.34 -10.54 -1.12
CA ALA A 129 9.81 -9.18 -1.32
C ALA A 129 8.59 -8.80 -0.47
N ALA A 130 7.89 -9.74 0.20
CA ALA A 130 6.72 -9.40 1.02
C ALA A 130 7.08 -8.58 2.24
N ALA A 131 8.28 -8.77 2.80
CA ALA A 131 8.79 -7.93 3.88
C ALA A 131 9.15 -6.50 3.42
N THR A 132 9.24 -6.27 2.10
CA THR A 132 9.71 -4.99 1.55
C THR A 132 8.59 -4.21 0.85
N TRP A 133 7.42 -4.82 0.63
CA TRP A 133 6.32 -4.17 -0.08
C TRP A 133 5.23 -3.74 0.89
N SER A 134 5.31 -2.53 1.36
CA SER A 134 4.25 -1.86 2.09
C SER A 134 3.94 -0.55 1.39
N VAL A 135 2.67 -0.29 1.12
CA VAL A 135 2.20 1.04 0.73
C VAL A 135 2.62 2.10 1.76
N LEU A 136 2.90 1.66 2.98
CA LEU A 136 3.35 2.49 4.09
C LEU A 136 4.88 2.74 4.09
N THR A 137 5.69 1.97 3.33
CA THR A 137 7.14 2.22 3.21
C THR A 137 7.48 3.35 2.24
N VAL A 138 6.48 4.01 1.73
CA VAL A 138 6.62 5.09 0.77
C VAL A 138 7.11 6.36 1.45
N ILE A 139 8.17 6.92 0.91
CA ILE A 139 8.67 8.23 1.33
C ILE A 139 7.63 9.28 0.93
N ALA A 140 7.09 9.99 1.91
CA ALA A 140 6.23 11.13 1.66
C ALA A 140 7.01 12.22 0.90
N GLU A 141 6.40 12.75 -0.15
CA GLU A 141 6.84 14.04 -0.68
C GLU A 141 6.87 15.06 0.48
N GLU A 142 7.87 15.94 0.48
CA GLU A 142 7.93 17.01 1.47
C GLU A 142 6.58 17.74 1.46
N ASP A 143 5.88 17.79 2.59
CA ASP A 143 4.59 18.43 2.82
C ASP A 143 3.31 17.66 2.43
N ALA A 144 3.35 16.44 1.90
CA ALA A 144 2.13 15.69 1.59
C ALA A 144 1.65 14.83 2.77
N TRP A 145 0.35 14.91 3.08
CA TRP A 145 -0.31 13.98 4.01
C TRP A 145 -0.44 12.59 3.37
N THR A 146 0.13 11.60 4.00
CA THR A 146 0.21 10.23 3.47
C THR A 146 -0.55 9.25 4.36
N PRO A 147 -0.81 8.01 3.91
CA PRO A 147 -1.39 6.97 4.75
C PRO A 147 -0.58 6.63 5.98
N VAL A 148 0.73 6.91 6.01
CA VAL A 148 1.51 6.77 7.23
C VAL A 148 1.09 7.81 8.27
N HIS A 149 0.76 9.03 7.87
CA HIS A 149 0.17 10.03 8.75
C HIS A 149 -1.20 9.56 9.27
N ASP A 150 -2.04 8.97 8.39
CA ASP A 150 -3.32 8.38 8.80
C ASP A 150 -3.10 7.23 9.81
N LEU A 151 -2.10 6.38 9.58
CA LEU A 151 -1.72 5.30 10.50
C LEU A 151 -1.30 5.85 11.87
N VAL A 152 -0.42 6.85 11.89
CA VAL A 152 0.01 7.50 13.13
C VAL A 152 -1.17 8.15 13.85
N LEU A 153 -2.07 8.81 13.11
CA LEU A 153 -3.27 9.41 13.69
C LEU A 153 -4.19 8.36 14.34
N ILE A 154 -4.34 7.19 13.72
CA ILE A 154 -5.09 6.05 14.28
C ILE A 154 -4.41 5.56 15.58
N TYR A 155 -3.09 5.39 15.57
CA TYR A 155 -2.33 4.94 16.74
C TYR A 155 -2.41 5.94 17.90
N LEU A 156 -2.26 7.24 17.61
CA LEU A 156 -2.39 8.31 18.62
C LEU A 156 -3.80 8.37 19.21
N THR A 157 -4.83 8.23 18.36
CA THR A 157 -6.22 8.22 18.83
C THR A 157 -6.51 7.03 19.72
N LEU A 158 -5.95 5.85 19.40
CA LEU A 158 -6.08 4.66 20.24
C LEU A 158 -5.41 4.89 21.61
N ALA A 159 -4.14 5.29 21.59
CA ALA A 159 -3.35 5.43 22.81
C ALA A 159 -3.92 6.51 23.75
N HIS A 160 -4.12 7.72 23.26
CA HIS A 160 -4.63 8.82 24.07
C HIS A 160 -6.13 8.74 24.35
N GLY A 161 -6.94 8.17 23.42
CA GLY A 161 -8.40 8.14 23.52
C GLY A 161 -8.93 7.20 24.60
N THR A 162 -8.07 6.44 25.26
CA THR A 162 -8.46 5.42 26.25
C THR A 162 -8.38 5.92 27.69
N ASP A 163 -7.44 6.81 28.02
CA ASP A 163 -7.25 7.33 29.37
C ASP A 163 -6.96 8.84 29.45
N GLU A 164 -7.11 9.54 28.30
CA GLU A 164 -6.85 10.99 28.15
C GLU A 164 -5.38 11.39 28.44
N THR A 165 -4.47 10.41 28.49
CA THR A 165 -3.03 10.64 28.70
C THR A 165 -2.24 9.80 27.71
N LEU A 166 -1.17 10.36 27.14
CA LEU A 166 -0.25 9.64 26.29
C LEU A 166 1.00 9.29 27.10
N SER A 167 1.11 8.07 27.52
CA SER A 167 2.25 7.59 28.28
C SER A 167 3.53 7.52 27.43
N ARG A 168 4.69 7.61 28.09
CA ARG A 168 5.96 7.44 27.37
C ARG A 168 6.09 6.07 26.68
N LYS A 169 5.56 5.02 27.30
CA LYS A 169 5.58 3.66 26.74
C LYS A 169 4.74 3.55 25.45
N GLU A 170 3.59 4.21 25.42
CA GLU A 170 2.74 4.27 24.21
C GLU A 170 3.43 5.06 23.11
N VAL A 171 4.06 6.20 23.41
CA VAL A 171 4.86 6.96 22.45
C VAL A 171 6.00 6.12 21.88
N ASP A 172 6.72 5.39 22.76
CA ASP A 172 7.81 4.51 22.35
C ASP A 172 7.28 3.35 21.47
N ALA A 173 6.12 2.75 21.83
CA ALA A 173 5.48 1.70 21.05
C ALA A 173 4.99 2.20 19.68
N ILE A 174 4.36 3.37 19.61
CA ILE A 174 3.94 4.00 18.35
C ILE A 174 5.17 4.24 17.46
N THR A 175 6.23 4.83 18.03
CA THR A 175 7.45 5.12 17.29
C THR A 175 8.11 3.86 16.75
N GLU A 176 8.16 2.79 17.55
CA GLU A 176 8.65 1.46 17.14
C GLU A 176 7.84 0.91 15.97
N LYS A 177 6.51 0.88 16.10
CA LYS A 177 5.63 0.32 15.07
C LYS A 177 5.66 1.14 13.76
N VAL A 178 5.63 2.45 13.85
CA VAL A 178 5.78 3.32 12.66
C VAL A 178 7.16 3.12 12.01
N GLY A 179 8.21 2.96 12.81
CA GLY A 179 9.56 2.64 12.32
C GLY A 179 9.63 1.30 11.60
N GLU A 180 8.87 0.28 12.03
CA GLU A 180 8.77 -1.02 11.33
C GLU A 180 8.14 -0.86 9.94
N TRP A 181 7.13 -0.01 9.80
CA TRP A 181 6.49 0.30 8.52
C TRP A 181 7.38 1.16 7.61
N LEU A 182 8.24 2.01 8.18
CA LEU A 182 9.12 2.95 7.48
C LEU A 182 10.59 2.50 7.50
N ARG A 183 10.89 1.23 7.38
CA ARG A 183 12.25 0.64 7.52
C ARG A 183 13.33 1.32 6.69
N ASN A 184 12.98 1.92 5.56
CA ASN A 184 13.92 2.61 4.66
C ASN A 184 13.89 4.13 4.81
N ALA A 185 13.02 4.70 5.66
CA ALA A 185 12.97 6.12 5.90
C ALA A 185 14.10 6.53 6.87
N ASP A 186 14.66 7.70 6.65
CA ASP A 186 15.59 8.29 7.60
C ASP A 186 14.87 8.77 8.87
N THR A 187 15.64 8.99 9.92
CA THR A 187 15.12 9.42 11.22
C THR A 187 14.38 10.78 11.15
N GLU A 188 14.76 11.66 10.22
CA GLU A 188 14.14 12.97 10.06
C GLU A 188 12.74 12.84 9.44
N THR A 189 12.60 12.00 8.42
CA THR A 189 11.30 11.68 7.81
C THR A 189 10.34 11.07 8.84
N LEU A 190 10.80 10.11 9.64
CA LEU A 190 10.00 9.52 10.71
C LEU A 190 9.55 10.57 11.73
N ARG A 191 10.48 11.43 12.17
CA ARG A 191 10.18 12.50 13.13
C ARG A 191 9.17 13.49 12.57
N ARG A 192 9.30 13.89 11.30
CA ARG A 192 8.35 14.81 10.64
C ARG A 192 6.95 14.21 10.60
N ILE A 193 6.79 12.97 10.14
CA ILE A 193 5.48 12.29 10.08
C ILE A 193 4.83 12.22 11.46
N LEU A 194 5.59 11.83 12.48
CA LEU A 194 5.09 11.79 13.87
C LEU A 194 4.68 13.18 14.37
N HIS A 195 5.47 14.21 14.06
CA HIS A 195 5.19 15.58 14.43
C HIS A 195 3.91 16.11 13.76
N ASP A 196 3.77 15.89 12.45
CA ASP A 196 2.64 16.39 11.67
C ASP A 196 1.32 15.70 12.08
N ALA A 197 1.34 14.38 12.27
CA ALA A 197 0.19 13.65 12.77
C ALA A 197 -0.18 14.08 14.20
N MET A 198 0.79 14.33 15.07
CA MET A 198 0.57 14.85 16.42
C MET A 198 -0.04 16.25 16.40
N ALA A 199 0.40 17.14 15.50
CA ALA A 199 -0.14 18.50 15.38
C ALA A 199 -1.62 18.46 14.95
N VAL A 200 -1.98 17.62 13.98
CA VAL A 200 -3.38 17.41 13.55
C VAL A 200 -4.21 16.82 14.70
N TYR A 201 -3.68 15.81 15.40
CA TYR A 201 -4.34 15.19 16.54
C TYR A 201 -4.66 16.21 17.65
N GLN A 202 -3.70 17.07 17.99
CA GLN A 202 -3.86 18.08 19.05
C GLN A 202 -4.78 19.23 18.67
N SER A 203 -4.73 19.68 17.41
CA SER A 203 -5.58 20.79 16.95
C SER A 203 -7.03 20.38 16.76
N GLN A 204 -7.30 19.09 16.55
CA GLN A 204 -8.58 18.54 16.10
C GLN A 204 -9.11 19.21 14.81
N GLU A 205 -8.22 19.86 14.08
CA GLU A 205 -8.51 20.48 12.78
C GLU A 205 -7.90 19.65 11.66
N GLY A 206 -8.61 19.54 10.56
CA GLY A 206 -8.15 18.81 9.38
C GLY A 206 -8.62 17.35 9.36
N ARG A 207 -7.67 16.40 9.34
CA ARG A 207 -7.95 14.97 9.19
C ARG A 207 -8.55 14.36 10.45
N THR A 208 -9.70 13.71 10.32
CA THR A 208 -10.37 13.00 11.42
C THR A 208 -9.96 11.53 11.50
N PHE A 209 -10.20 10.90 12.66
CA PHE A 209 -9.98 9.45 12.83
C PHE A 209 -10.75 8.61 11.81
N ASP A 210 -12.03 8.94 11.54
CA ASP A 210 -12.85 8.17 10.60
C ASP A 210 -12.36 8.32 9.16
N GLU A 211 -11.87 9.50 8.78
CA GLU A 211 -11.23 9.72 7.48
C GLU A 211 -9.91 8.96 7.36
N ALA A 212 -9.10 8.91 8.41
CA ALA A 212 -7.87 8.12 8.45
C ALA A 212 -8.17 6.62 8.29
N VAL A 213 -9.15 6.09 9.04
CA VAL A 213 -9.59 4.70 8.94
C VAL A 213 -10.11 4.38 7.53
N ALA A 214 -10.91 5.27 6.93
CA ALA A 214 -11.42 5.11 5.56
C ALA A 214 -10.29 5.16 4.52
N SER A 215 -9.33 6.06 4.68
CA SER A 215 -8.15 6.16 3.82
C SER A 215 -7.33 4.87 3.83
N ILE A 216 -6.98 4.36 5.02
CA ILE A 216 -6.27 3.08 5.15
C ILE A 216 -7.08 1.93 4.53
N SER A 217 -8.41 1.93 4.69
CA SER A 217 -9.27 0.90 4.06
C SER A 217 -9.15 0.86 2.55
N THR A 218 -8.97 2.00 1.91
CA THR A 218 -8.94 2.13 0.45
C THR A 218 -7.54 2.04 -0.15
N THR A 219 -6.51 2.42 0.62
CA THR A 219 -5.14 2.52 0.12
C THR A 219 -4.25 1.36 0.56
N VAL A 220 -4.54 0.72 1.70
CA VAL A 220 -3.71 -0.34 2.29
C VAL A 220 -4.35 -1.71 2.04
N PRO A 221 -3.63 -2.69 1.47
CA PRO A 221 -4.14 -4.05 1.24
C PRO A 221 -4.61 -4.76 2.51
N ALA A 222 -5.59 -5.66 2.39
CA ALA A 222 -6.23 -6.34 3.53
C ALA A 222 -5.24 -7.08 4.45
N TYR A 223 -4.18 -7.70 3.89
CA TYR A 223 -3.17 -8.40 4.69
C TYR A 223 -2.34 -7.44 5.56
N GLN A 224 -2.04 -6.23 5.07
CA GLN A 224 -1.35 -5.20 5.84
C GLN A 224 -2.28 -4.57 6.88
N ARG A 225 -3.56 -4.37 6.57
CA ARG A 225 -4.57 -3.92 7.55
C ARG A 225 -4.69 -4.88 8.72
N ARG A 226 -4.48 -6.19 8.49
CA ARG A 226 -4.43 -7.19 9.57
C ARG A 226 -3.22 -6.97 10.48
N ALA A 227 -2.03 -6.75 9.90
CA ALA A 227 -0.84 -6.41 10.68
C ALA A 227 -1.01 -5.11 11.47
N ILE A 228 -1.68 -4.10 10.90
CA ILE A 228 -2.02 -2.87 11.63
C ILE A 228 -2.95 -3.16 12.82
N LEU A 229 -3.92 -4.08 12.71
CA LEU A 229 -4.73 -4.47 13.86
C LEU A 229 -3.91 -5.14 14.97
N GLU A 230 -2.90 -5.92 14.62
CA GLU A 230 -1.95 -6.50 15.58
C GLU A 230 -1.12 -5.40 16.27
N ASP A 231 -0.67 -4.39 15.51
CA ASP A 231 0.00 -3.23 16.08
C ASP A 231 -0.90 -2.43 17.03
N LEU A 232 -2.19 -2.27 16.69
CA LEU A 232 -3.15 -1.59 17.59
C LEU A 232 -3.28 -2.33 18.93
N HIS A 233 -3.33 -3.66 18.92
CA HIS A 233 -3.35 -4.44 20.16
C HIS A 233 -2.04 -4.30 20.95
N TYR A 234 -0.91 -4.29 20.28
CA TYR A 234 0.41 -4.09 20.90
C TYR A 234 0.51 -2.73 21.57
N ILE A 235 0.13 -1.66 20.87
CA ILE A 235 0.17 -0.29 21.41
C ILE A 235 -0.79 -0.14 22.60
N ALA A 236 -2.02 -0.64 22.47
CA ALA A 236 -3.03 -0.57 23.53
C ALA A 236 -2.64 -1.38 24.78
N GLY A 237 -1.76 -2.35 24.66
CA GLY A 237 -1.24 -3.15 25.76
C GLY A 237 0.14 -2.70 26.29
N ALA A 238 0.73 -1.63 25.76
CA ALA A 238 2.11 -1.23 26.03
C ALA A 238 2.40 -0.90 27.51
N ASP A 239 1.43 -0.42 28.24
CA ASP A 239 1.50 -0.15 29.69
C ASP A 239 1.11 -1.37 30.56
N GLY A 240 0.67 -2.47 29.94
CA GLY A 240 0.30 -3.74 30.57
C GLY A 240 -1.18 -3.91 30.86
N VAL A 241 -2.03 -2.98 30.45
CA VAL A 241 -3.49 -3.05 30.65
C VAL A 241 -4.23 -2.69 29.36
N LEU A 242 -4.88 -3.69 28.76
CA LEU A 242 -5.77 -3.43 27.61
C LEU A 242 -7.14 -2.94 28.11
N LEU A 243 -7.39 -1.66 27.99
CA LEU A 243 -8.65 -1.03 28.41
C LEU A 243 -9.82 -1.46 27.49
N VAL A 244 -11.03 -1.45 28.06
CA VAL A 244 -12.26 -1.82 27.31
C VAL A 244 -12.50 -0.83 26.15
N GLU A 245 -12.22 0.44 26.35
CA GLU A 245 -12.33 1.51 25.36
C GLU A 245 -11.42 1.27 24.17
N ALA A 246 -10.16 0.84 24.42
CA ALA A 246 -9.22 0.48 23.38
C ALA A 246 -9.73 -0.70 22.55
N ARG A 247 -10.26 -1.73 23.21
CA ARG A 247 -10.83 -2.91 22.53
C ARG A 247 -12.00 -2.51 21.62
N VAL A 248 -12.92 -1.67 22.11
CA VAL A 248 -14.06 -1.18 21.32
C VAL A 248 -13.59 -0.39 20.10
N LEU A 249 -12.53 0.41 20.23
CA LEU A 249 -11.98 1.17 19.11
C LEU A 249 -11.33 0.25 18.08
N ILE A 250 -10.55 -0.74 18.51
CA ILE A 250 -9.96 -1.76 17.63
C ILE A 250 -11.04 -2.54 16.86
N GLU A 251 -12.11 -2.96 17.56
CA GLU A 251 -13.24 -3.64 16.92
C GLU A 251 -13.94 -2.75 15.88
N ARG A 252 -14.06 -1.45 16.14
CA ARG A 252 -14.59 -0.47 15.18
C ARG A 252 -13.73 -0.38 13.93
N VAL A 253 -12.41 -0.29 14.10
CA VAL A 253 -11.44 -0.28 12.98
C VAL A 253 -11.51 -1.58 12.19
N ALA A 254 -11.47 -2.73 12.84
CA ALA A 254 -11.56 -4.04 12.19
C ALA A 254 -12.84 -4.16 11.36
N ARG A 255 -13.99 -3.76 11.92
CA ARG A 255 -15.28 -3.77 11.22
C ARG A 255 -15.28 -2.84 10.00
N ALA A 256 -14.71 -1.64 10.12
CA ALA A 256 -14.59 -0.70 9.01
C ALA A 256 -13.72 -1.26 7.86
N TRP A 257 -12.75 -2.09 8.19
CA TRP A 257 -11.86 -2.75 7.22
C TRP A 257 -12.35 -4.10 6.72
N GLY A 258 -13.52 -4.56 7.20
CA GLY A 258 -14.08 -5.88 6.84
C GLY A 258 -13.24 -7.05 7.35
N LEU A 259 -12.55 -6.88 8.47
CA LEU A 259 -11.70 -7.89 9.11
C LEU A 259 -12.37 -8.43 10.37
N SER A 260 -12.10 -9.71 10.69
CA SER A 260 -12.48 -10.31 11.96
C SER A 260 -11.47 -9.97 13.05
N THR A 261 -11.94 -9.72 14.26
CA THR A 261 -11.12 -9.48 15.46
C THR A 261 -10.75 -10.77 16.19
N ASP A 262 -11.10 -11.95 15.65
CA ASP A 262 -10.66 -13.24 16.21
C ASP A 262 -9.13 -13.40 16.06
N ILE A 263 -8.39 -12.56 16.75
CA ILE A 263 -7.01 -12.84 17.12
C ILE A 263 -7.15 -13.81 18.29
N GLN A 264 -6.86 -15.08 18.06
CA GLN A 264 -6.80 -16.09 19.12
C GLN A 264 -5.88 -15.54 20.21
N ASP A 265 -6.45 -15.27 21.39
CA ASP A 265 -5.70 -15.02 22.61
C ASP A 265 -4.80 -16.24 22.84
N PRO A 266 -3.45 -16.13 22.77
CA PRO A 266 -2.59 -17.30 22.95
C PRO A 266 -2.56 -17.84 24.38
N GLU A 267 -3.31 -17.24 25.31
CA GLU A 267 -3.40 -17.66 26.71
C GLU A 267 -4.86 -17.73 27.21
N SER A 268 -5.70 -18.55 26.60
CA SER A 268 -6.80 -19.15 27.34
C SER A 268 -6.35 -20.57 27.74
N PRO A 269 -6.05 -20.84 29.02
CA PRO A 269 -5.88 -22.20 29.49
C PRO A 269 -7.26 -22.85 29.48
N ALA A 270 -7.66 -23.39 28.31
CA ALA A 270 -8.81 -24.26 28.24
C ALA A 270 -8.49 -25.61 28.85
N ASP A 271 -9.12 -25.84 29.99
CA ASP A 271 -9.51 -27.16 30.50
C ASP A 271 -8.41 -28.15 30.89
N ALA A 272 -7.78 -27.84 32.02
CA ALA A 272 -7.39 -28.91 32.93
C ALA A 272 -8.58 -29.23 33.85
N GLU A 273 -9.59 -29.93 33.34
CA GLU A 273 -10.58 -30.57 34.19
C GLU A 273 -10.83 -32.03 33.75
N HIS A 274 -10.57 -32.88 34.74
CA HIS A 274 -11.09 -34.20 34.97
C HIS A 274 -10.66 -35.37 34.07
N VAL A 275 -9.66 -36.07 34.58
CA VAL A 275 -9.72 -37.57 34.62
C VAL A 275 -9.52 -38.00 36.05
N GLU A 276 -10.62 -38.45 36.66
CA GLU A 276 -10.58 -39.41 37.75
C GLU A 276 -10.17 -40.78 37.23
#